data_eef5ce375d2453bbf1b283453936de1b
#
_entry.id   eef5ce375d2453bbf1b283453936de1b
#
_cell.length_a   1.000
_cell.length_b   1.000
_cell.length_c   1.000
_cell.angle_alpha   90.00
_cell.angle_beta   90.00
_cell.angle_gamma   90.00
#
_symmetry.space_group_name_H-M   'P 1'
#
loop_
_entity.id
_entity.type
_entity.pdbx_description
1 polymer ?
#
loop_
_entity_poly.entity_id
_entity_poly.type
_entity_poly.pdbx_seq_one_letter_code
_entity_poly.pdbx_strand_id
1 'polypeptide(L)'
;MKKFTYFTSEFVSPGHPDKISDQIADAILDACLKDDPNSRVACEVFCTTGLVVVGGEITTSTYIDVQDIVRKKIKEIGYRPGMGFDSDCGVLNSIHAQSPDIAMGVDIGGAGDQGIMFGGAVRETKELMPLALVL
;
A
#
# COMPACT_ATOMS: atom_id res chain seq x y z
N MET A 1 -29.92 1.02 -32.10
CA MET A 1 -29.57 0.20 -30.91
C MET A 1 -28.66 0.99 -30.00
N LYS A 2 -29.03 1.19 -28.73
CA LYS A 2 -28.10 1.79 -27.73
C LYS A 2 -26.98 0.77 -27.49
N LYS A 3 -25.73 1.14 -27.79
CA LYS A 3 -24.58 0.35 -27.40
C LYS A 3 -24.37 0.55 -25.88
N PHE A 4 -24.54 -0.51 -25.10
CA PHE A 4 -24.19 -0.50 -23.68
C PHE A 4 -22.70 -0.85 -23.55
N THR A 5 -21.99 -0.08 -22.75
CA THR A 5 -20.63 -0.39 -22.30
C THR A 5 -20.73 -0.79 -20.83
N TYR A 6 -20.15 -1.93 -20.49
CA TYR A 6 -20.06 -2.37 -19.10
C TYR A 6 -18.79 -1.83 -18.48
N PHE A 7 -18.92 -1.30 -17.30
CA PHE A 7 -17.81 -0.89 -16.44
C PHE A 7 -17.99 -1.61 -15.11
N THR A 8 -16.90 -2.17 -14.59
CA THR A 8 -16.89 -2.86 -13.30
C THR A 8 -15.87 -2.22 -12.38
N SER A 9 -16.18 -2.18 -11.11
CA SER A 9 -15.28 -1.75 -10.05
C SER A 9 -15.51 -2.61 -8.82
N GLU A 10 -14.48 -2.77 -8.00
CA GLU A 10 -14.54 -3.52 -6.76
C GLU A 10 -13.85 -2.76 -5.64
N PHE A 11 -14.22 -3.09 -4.44
CA PHE A 11 -13.65 -2.53 -3.22
C PHE A 11 -13.60 -3.61 -2.15
N VAL A 12 -12.52 -3.66 -1.39
CA VAL A 12 -12.36 -4.55 -0.24
C VAL A 12 -12.34 -3.75 1.06
N SER A 13 -12.81 -4.35 2.15
CA SER A 13 -12.83 -3.70 3.47
C SER A 13 -11.42 -3.48 4.02
N PRO A 14 -11.25 -2.54 5.00
CA PRO A 14 -9.94 -2.25 5.58
C PRO A 14 -9.20 -3.46 6.17
N GLY A 15 -9.93 -4.48 6.60
CA GLY A 15 -9.36 -5.72 7.15
C GLY A 15 -9.08 -6.83 6.11
N HIS A 16 -9.34 -6.59 4.84
CA HIS A 16 -8.98 -7.54 3.79
C HIS A 16 -7.45 -7.61 3.64
N PRO A 17 -6.84 -8.79 3.43
CA PRO A 17 -5.38 -8.92 3.32
C PRO A 17 -4.73 -7.98 2.31
N ASP A 18 -5.33 -7.81 1.13
CA ASP A 18 -4.81 -6.89 0.11
C ASP A 18 -4.84 -5.43 0.60
N LYS A 19 -5.93 -5.02 1.29
CA LYS A 19 -6.05 -3.68 1.84
C LYS A 19 -5.12 -3.45 3.03
N ILE A 20 -4.88 -4.47 3.85
CA ILE A 20 -3.88 -4.41 4.92
C ILE A 20 -2.49 -4.19 4.32
N SER A 21 -2.16 -4.92 3.26
CA SER A 21 -0.88 -4.80 2.55
C SER A 21 -0.68 -3.39 2.01
N ASP A 22 -1.67 -2.83 1.31
CA ASP A 22 -1.66 -1.45 0.82
C ASP A 22 -1.47 -0.44 1.96
N GLN A 23 -2.23 -0.58 3.04
CA GLN A 23 -2.16 0.35 4.18
C GLN A 23 -0.82 0.30 4.91
N ILE A 24 -0.16 -0.86 4.95
CA ILE A 24 1.18 -0.99 5.53
C ILE A 24 2.21 -0.36 4.59
N ALA A 25 2.13 -0.61 3.28
CA ALA A 25 3.03 -0.02 2.29
C ALA A 25 2.93 1.52 2.31
N ASP A 26 1.72 2.06 2.36
CA ASP A 26 1.46 3.51 2.49
C ASP A 26 2.04 4.08 3.81
N ALA A 27 1.88 3.36 4.92
CA ALA A 27 2.43 3.81 6.21
C ALA A 27 3.98 3.83 6.23
N ILE A 28 4.62 2.92 5.51
CA ILE A 28 6.07 2.92 5.32
C ILE A 28 6.50 4.11 4.45
N LEU A 29 5.77 4.37 3.35
CA LEU A 29 5.98 5.53 2.50
C LEU A 29 5.85 6.83 3.29
N ASP A 30 4.78 6.99 4.06
CA ASP A 30 4.54 8.16 4.91
C ASP A 30 5.66 8.38 5.92
N ALA A 31 6.15 7.30 6.55
CA ALA A 31 7.24 7.37 7.50
C ALA A 31 8.55 7.83 6.86
N CYS A 32 8.83 7.41 5.62
CA CYS A 32 10.00 7.89 4.88
C CYS A 32 9.87 9.36 4.50
N LEU A 33 8.74 9.74 3.90
CA LEU A 33 8.52 11.10 3.37
C LEU A 33 8.42 12.16 4.47
N LYS A 34 8.04 11.77 5.67
CA LYS A 34 7.91 12.69 6.81
C LYS A 34 9.22 13.42 7.12
N ASP A 35 10.34 12.70 7.10
CA ASP A 35 11.65 13.22 7.49
C ASP A 35 12.61 13.36 6.30
N ASP A 36 12.31 12.71 5.17
CA ASP A 36 13.02 12.84 3.90
C ASP A 36 12.05 12.92 2.72
N PRO A 37 11.63 14.14 2.33
CA PRO A 37 10.70 14.34 1.21
C PRO A 37 11.20 13.84 -0.15
N ASN A 38 12.49 13.54 -0.28
CA ASN A 38 13.09 13.01 -1.50
C ASN A 38 13.23 11.48 -1.49
N SER A 39 12.70 10.80 -0.48
CA SER A 39 12.71 9.34 -0.41
C SER A 39 12.09 8.71 -1.65
N ARG A 40 12.71 7.66 -2.15
CA ARG A 40 12.17 6.78 -3.18
C ARG A 40 11.79 5.46 -2.53
N VAL A 41 10.51 5.11 -2.61
CA VAL A 41 9.95 3.98 -1.87
C VAL A 41 9.18 3.09 -2.84
N ALA A 42 9.72 1.90 -3.09
CA ALA A 42 9.06 0.80 -3.79
C ALA A 42 8.89 -0.33 -2.78
N CYS A 43 7.86 -0.23 -1.95
CA CYS A 43 7.59 -1.14 -0.84
C CYS A 43 6.43 -2.06 -1.20
N GLU A 44 6.68 -3.36 -1.14
CA GLU A 44 5.72 -4.41 -1.36
C GLU A 44 5.43 -5.15 -0.05
N VAL A 45 4.17 -5.48 0.16
CA VAL A 45 3.74 -6.16 1.40
C VAL A 45 2.85 -7.36 1.05
N PHE A 46 3.11 -8.46 1.71
CA PHE A 46 2.27 -9.64 1.68
C PHE A 46 1.80 -10.00 3.08
N CYS A 47 0.48 -10.13 3.25
CA CYS A 47 -0.16 -10.49 4.52
C CYS A 47 -0.83 -11.86 4.43
N THR A 48 -0.61 -12.70 5.45
CA THR A 48 -1.29 -13.98 5.64
C THR A 48 -1.46 -14.24 7.13
N THR A 49 -2.16 -15.31 7.49
CA THR A 49 -2.38 -15.70 8.91
C THR A 49 -1.06 -15.77 9.67
N GLY A 50 -0.92 -14.95 10.69
CA GLY A 50 0.24 -14.94 11.58
C GLY A 50 1.53 -14.35 11.00
N LEU A 51 1.53 -13.82 9.77
CA LEU A 51 2.74 -13.34 9.11
C LEU A 51 2.50 -12.13 8.22
N VAL A 52 3.39 -11.16 8.30
CA VAL A 52 3.55 -10.06 7.33
C VAL A 52 4.96 -10.12 6.76
N VAL A 53 5.08 -10.10 5.45
CA VAL A 53 6.36 -9.98 4.74
C VAL A 53 6.41 -8.60 4.09
N VAL A 54 7.45 -7.85 4.39
CA VAL A 54 7.71 -6.53 3.80
C VAL A 54 9.00 -6.63 3.00
N GLY A 55 8.96 -6.25 1.74
CA GLY A 55 10.11 -6.29 0.86
C GLY A 55 10.12 -5.12 -0.10
N GLY A 56 11.10 -5.11 -1.00
CA GLY A 56 11.24 -4.10 -2.02
C GLY A 56 12.47 -3.22 -1.84
N GLU A 57 12.45 -2.05 -2.45
CA GLU A 57 13.61 -1.18 -2.57
C GLU A 57 13.29 0.22 -2.02
N ILE A 58 14.06 0.68 -1.07
CA ILE A 58 13.90 2.01 -0.48
C ILE A 58 15.24 2.75 -0.50
N THR A 59 15.21 3.99 -1.01
CA THR A 59 16.32 4.94 -0.87
C THR A 59 15.82 6.12 -0.06
N THR A 60 16.34 6.28 1.14
CA THR A 60 15.98 7.35 2.08
C THR A 60 17.15 7.71 2.96
N SER A 61 17.18 8.92 3.46
CA SER A 61 18.16 9.38 4.47
C SER A 61 17.66 9.21 5.90
N THR A 62 16.41 8.77 6.10
CA THR A 62 15.82 8.58 7.42
C THR A 62 15.84 7.12 7.86
N TYR A 63 15.76 6.89 9.17
CA TYR A 63 15.57 5.56 9.75
C TYR A 63 14.08 5.31 10.00
N ILE A 64 13.60 4.13 9.59
CA ILE A 64 12.24 3.66 9.87
C ILE A 64 12.28 2.32 10.58
N ASP A 65 11.46 2.17 11.62
CA ASP A 65 11.21 0.86 12.24
C ASP A 65 10.01 0.19 11.56
N VAL A 66 10.32 -0.67 10.59
CA VAL A 66 9.30 -1.38 9.80
C VAL A 66 8.39 -2.25 10.67
N GLN A 67 8.95 -2.91 11.71
CA GLN A 67 8.14 -3.77 12.58
C GLN A 67 7.14 -2.95 13.40
N ASP A 68 7.56 -1.82 13.93
CA ASP A 68 6.68 -0.95 14.70
C ASP A 68 5.56 -0.38 13.84
N ILE A 69 5.88 0.07 12.62
CA ILE A 69 4.90 0.56 11.64
C ILE A 69 3.85 -0.51 11.33
N VAL A 70 4.28 -1.75 11.01
CA VAL A 70 3.39 -2.87 10.71
C VAL A 70 2.46 -3.14 11.90
N ARG A 71 3.00 -3.30 13.10
CA ARG A 71 2.23 -3.62 14.30
C ARG A 71 1.23 -2.52 14.65
N LYS A 72 1.64 -1.27 14.53
CA LYS A 72 0.79 -0.11 14.74
C LYS A 72 -0.36 -0.08 13.75
N LYS A 73 -0.08 -0.28 12.46
CA LYS A 73 -1.10 -0.28 11.41
C LYS A 73 -2.13 -1.40 11.60
N ILE A 74 -1.71 -2.60 11.94
CA ILE A 74 -2.61 -3.73 12.24
C ILE A 74 -3.56 -3.39 13.40
N LYS A 75 -3.04 -2.76 14.47
CA LYS A 75 -3.88 -2.29 15.60
C LYS A 75 -4.87 -1.20 15.18
N GLU A 76 -4.44 -0.23 14.38
CA GLU A 76 -5.27 0.85 13.86
C GLU A 76 -6.43 0.33 13.01
N ILE A 77 -6.21 -0.70 12.20
CA ILE A 77 -7.23 -1.37 11.40
C ILE A 77 -8.28 -2.05 12.30
N GLY A 78 -7.89 -2.44 13.51
CA GLY A 78 -8.80 -3.00 14.50
C GLY A 78 -8.59 -4.48 14.83
N TYR A 79 -7.55 -5.10 14.32
CA TYR A 79 -7.20 -6.48 14.68
C TYR A 79 -6.72 -6.57 16.13
N ARG A 80 -7.19 -7.62 16.81
CA ARG A 80 -6.94 -7.86 18.24
C ARG A 80 -6.50 -9.30 18.48
N PRO A 81 -5.79 -9.58 19.58
CA PRO A 81 -5.44 -10.95 19.96
C PRO A 81 -6.63 -11.89 19.93
N GLY A 82 -6.44 -13.07 19.37
CA GLY A 82 -7.49 -14.11 19.23
C GLY A 82 -8.29 -14.06 17.92
N MET A 83 -8.03 -13.09 17.03
CA MET A 83 -8.67 -13.02 15.72
C MET A 83 -7.96 -13.84 14.63
N GLY A 84 -6.92 -14.62 14.98
CA GLY A 84 -6.12 -15.40 14.05
C GLY A 84 -5.07 -14.60 13.27
N PHE A 85 -5.19 -13.30 13.29
CA PHE A 85 -4.21 -12.32 12.81
C PHE A 85 -4.29 -11.10 13.72
N ASP A 86 -3.16 -10.65 14.22
CA ASP A 86 -3.06 -9.49 15.09
C ASP A 86 -1.65 -8.87 15.06
N SER A 87 -1.43 -7.86 15.89
CA SER A 87 -0.15 -7.14 15.94
C SER A 87 1.05 -7.98 16.43
N ASP A 88 0.81 -9.17 16.96
CA ASP A 88 1.88 -10.05 17.48
C ASP A 88 2.33 -11.07 16.41
N CYS A 89 1.82 -10.95 15.19
CA CYS A 89 2.24 -11.75 14.03
C CYS A 89 3.76 -11.65 13.78
N GLY A 90 4.30 -12.63 13.07
CA GLY A 90 5.66 -12.56 12.54
C GLY A 90 5.78 -11.41 11.53
N VAL A 91 6.89 -10.69 11.57
CA VAL A 91 7.20 -9.66 10.56
C VAL A 91 8.57 -9.99 9.97
N LEU A 92 8.59 -10.29 8.67
CA LEU A 92 9.81 -10.45 7.90
C LEU A 92 10.08 -9.16 7.13
N ASN A 93 11.29 -8.63 7.27
CA ASN A 93 11.73 -7.46 6.54
C ASN A 93 12.86 -7.85 5.57
N SER A 94 12.62 -7.61 4.27
CA SER A 94 13.56 -7.85 3.17
C SER A 94 13.70 -6.61 2.29
N ILE A 95 13.65 -5.42 2.91
CA ILE A 95 13.89 -4.16 2.21
C ILE A 95 15.39 -3.99 2.01
N HIS A 96 15.78 -3.53 0.81
CA HIS A 96 17.15 -3.19 0.46
C HIS A 96 17.21 -1.87 -0.33
N ALA A 97 18.42 -1.39 -0.62
CA ALA A 97 18.60 -0.16 -1.38
C ALA A 97 18.25 -0.39 -2.86
N GLN A 98 17.71 0.65 -3.51
CA GLN A 98 17.38 0.61 -4.92
C GLN A 98 18.63 0.36 -5.79
N SER A 99 18.47 -0.42 -6.86
CA SER A 99 19.50 -0.64 -7.86
C SER A 99 19.99 0.68 -8.48
N PRO A 100 21.31 0.89 -8.64
CA PRO A 100 21.84 2.07 -9.31
C PRO A 100 21.33 2.25 -10.75
N ASP A 101 21.06 1.15 -11.46
CA ASP A 101 20.59 1.19 -12.85
C ASP A 101 19.16 1.78 -12.94
N ILE A 102 18.29 1.41 -12.01
CA ILE A 102 16.94 1.97 -11.92
C ILE A 102 17.01 3.43 -11.47
N ALA A 103 17.88 3.76 -10.52
CA ALA A 103 18.05 5.11 -10.01
C ALA A 103 18.39 6.11 -11.12
N MET A 104 19.22 5.75 -12.09
CA MET A 104 19.59 6.64 -13.22
C MET A 104 18.38 7.13 -14.03
N GLY A 105 17.36 6.29 -14.21
CA GLY A 105 16.13 6.68 -14.92
C GLY A 105 15.19 7.53 -14.08
N VAL A 106 15.04 7.18 -12.80
CA VAL A 106 14.12 7.84 -11.85
C VAL A 106 14.66 9.21 -11.44
N ASP A 107 15.96 9.36 -11.23
CA ASP A 107 16.59 10.62 -10.78
C ASP A 107 16.44 11.77 -11.77
N ILE A 108 16.21 11.49 -13.06
CA ILE A 108 15.94 12.48 -14.10
C ILE A 108 14.43 12.68 -14.38
N GLY A 109 13.56 12.14 -13.51
CA GLY A 109 12.10 12.29 -13.61
C GLY A 109 11.41 11.22 -14.46
N GLY A 110 12.07 10.12 -14.77
CA GLY A 110 11.46 8.95 -15.41
C GLY A 110 10.57 8.15 -14.45
N ALA A 111 9.66 7.34 -15.00
CA ALA A 111 8.85 6.41 -14.23
C ALA A 111 9.71 5.23 -13.74
N GLY A 112 9.45 4.76 -12.51
CA GLY A 112 10.13 3.59 -11.93
C GLY A 112 9.62 2.26 -12.45
N ASP A 113 8.43 2.23 -13.07
CA ASP A 113 7.80 1.01 -13.57
C ASP A 113 6.84 1.32 -14.73
N GLN A 114 6.37 0.26 -15.39
CA GLN A 114 5.25 0.33 -16.33
C GLN A 114 3.96 0.65 -15.58
N GLY A 115 3.01 1.25 -16.27
CA GLY A 115 1.72 1.53 -15.65
C GLY A 115 0.63 1.81 -16.67
N ILE A 116 -0.59 1.47 -16.28
CA ILE A 116 -1.81 1.91 -16.92
C ILE A 116 -2.76 2.43 -15.83
N MET A 117 -3.40 3.56 -16.08
CA MET A 117 -4.29 4.18 -15.10
C MET A 117 -5.69 4.26 -15.66
N PHE A 118 -6.66 3.91 -14.82
CA PHE A 118 -8.08 4.08 -15.10
C PHE A 118 -8.66 5.05 -14.09
N GLY A 119 -9.52 5.95 -14.56
CA GLY A 119 -10.21 6.89 -13.69
C GLY A 119 -11.69 6.93 -14.01
N GLY A 120 -12.51 7.09 -12.98
CA GLY A 120 -13.94 7.21 -13.14
C GLY A 120 -14.59 7.85 -11.93
N ALA A 121 -15.68 8.59 -12.16
CA ALA A 121 -16.49 9.16 -11.10
C ALA A 121 -17.95 9.15 -11.53
N VAL A 122 -18.87 8.95 -10.58
CA VAL A 122 -20.32 9.00 -10.78
C VAL A 122 -20.95 9.89 -9.71
N ARG A 123 -22.12 10.49 -10.05
CA ARG A 123 -22.83 11.39 -9.11
C ARG A 123 -23.91 10.66 -8.32
N GLU A 124 -23.65 9.42 -7.91
CA GLU A 124 -24.61 8.64 -7.12
C GLU A 124 -24.46 8.90 -5.62
N THR A 125 -23.26 9.25 -5.18
CA THR A 125 -22.93 9.51 -3.78
C THR A 125 -22.06 10.76 -3.66
N LYS A 126 -21.90 11.27 -2.44
CA LYS A 126 -21.02 12.42 -2.17
C LYS A 126 -19.55 12.09 -2.39
N GLU A 127 -19.19 10.80 -2.31
CA GLU A 127 -17.83 10.27 -2.59
C GLU A 127 -17.54 10.19 -4.10
N LEU A 128 -18.50 10.51 -4.94
CA LEU A 128 -18.45 10.38 -6.41
C LEU A 128 -18.19 8.95 -6.88
N MET A 129 -18.63 7.96 -6.10
CA MET A 129 -18.51 6.54 -6.37
C MET A 129 -19.88 5.89 -6.53
N PRO A 130 -19.97 4.74 -7.23
CA PRO A 130 -21.18 3.94 -7.27
C PRO A 130 -21.67 3.58 -5.88
N LEU A 131 -22.99 3.67 -5.64
CA LEU A 131 -23.59 3.43 -4.33
C LEU A 131 -23.22 2.05 -3.76
N ALA A 132 -23.15 1.03 -4.60
CA ALA A 132 -22.79 -0.33 -4.18
C ALA A 132 -21.35 -0.46 -3.61
N LEU A 133 -20.45 0.49 -3.93
CA LEU A 133 -19.09 0.53 -3.37
C LEU A 133 -19.01 1.30 -2.03
N VAL A 134 -20.01 2.14 -1.76
CA VAL A 134 -20.02 2.99 -0.56
C VAL A 134 -20.74 2.31 0.60
N LEU A 135 -21.63 1.35 0.34
CA LEU A 135 -22.37 0.57 1.31
C LEU A 135 -21.58 -0.60 1.87
#